data_9a0a1bb19749db0a5a4350756d753040
#
_entry.id   9a0a1bb19749db0a5a4350756d753040
#
_cell.length_a   1.000
_cell.length_b   1.000
_cell.length_c   1.000
_cell.angle_alpha   90.00
_cell.angle_beta   90.00
_cell.angle_gamma   90.00
#
_symmetry.space_group_name_H-M   'P 1'
#
loop_
_entity.id
_entity.type
_entity.pdbx_description
1 polymer ?
#
loop_
_entity_poly.entity_id
_entity_poly.type
_entity_poly.pdbx_seq_one_letter_code
_entity_poly.pdbx_strand_id
1 'polypeptide(L)'
;SKLSLISELNLASKLKIKGSIVHLGSFKDQKSNIKYQKLISNIKEILKKTPQDTFFIIENSGNRKIGQTLEEIAQIVKDVNNPRVRLCFDTCHLFSNGYKFDTAKELDVFLDKLDKLDLLDKLEVWHLNDSRDEFNSGHDRHDNIGEGKMNIDEFKILLNHKKMKNYPFIIETPGFDGNGPDQKNLDILKSLITS
;
A
#
# COMPACT_ATOMS: atom_id res chain seq x y z
N SER A 1 13.22 10.51 5.82
CA SER A 1 13.82 11.67 5.13
C SER A 1 14.32 11.28 3.75
N LYS A 2 14.59 12.27 2.86
CA LYS A 2 15.08 12.01 1.51
C LYS A 2 16.39 11.21 1.50
N LEU A 3 17.34 11.54 2.39
CA LEU A 3 18.61 10.83 2.50
C LEU A 3 18.43 9.38 2.97
N SER A 4 17.51 9.12 3.87
CA SER A 4 17.16 7.78 4.33
C SER A 4 16.69 6.91 3.16
N LEU A 5 15.73 7.39 2.38
CA LEU A 5 15.21 6.66 1.21
C LEU A 5 16.29 6.40 0.13
N ILE A 6 17.18 7.36 -0.10
CA ILE A 6 18.32 7.14 -1.00
C ILE A 6 19.21 6.01 -0.46
N SER A 7 19.50 6.01 0.84
CA SER A 7 20.30 4.94 1.47
C SER A 7 19.60 3.58 1.38
N GLU A 8 18.29 3.53 1.66
CA GLU A 8 17.47 2.31 1.61
C GLU A 8 17.44 1.72 0.20
N LEU A 9 17.20 2.54 -0.84
CA LEU A 9 17.17 2.07 -2.21
C LEU A 9 18.56 1.61 -2.71
N ASN A 10 19.64 2.25 -2.26
CA ASN A 10 20.99 1.76 -2.55
C ASN A 10 21.27 0.41 -1.85
N LEU A 11 20.76 0.22 -0.63
CA LEU A 11 20.87 -1.04 0.09
C LEU A 11 20.01 -2.12 -0.59
N ALA A 12 18.78 -1.77 -0.99
CA ALA A 12 17.89 -2.67 -1.70
C ALA A 12 18.53 -3.26 -2.97
N SER A 13 19.19 -2.41 -3.78
CA SER A 13 19.95 -2.87 -4.94
C SER A 13 21.05 -3.85 -4.59
N LYS A 14 21.88 -3.55 -3.55
CA LYS A 14 22.95 -4.44 -3.09
C LYS A 14 22.42 -5.79 -2.62
N LEU A 15 21.27 -5.81 -1.97
CA LEU A 15 20.62 -7.01 -1.45
C LEU A 15 19.73 -7.72 -2.49
N LYS A 16 19.61 -7.17 -3.71
CA LYS A 16 18.71 -7.65 -4.77
C LYS A 16 17.25 -7.69 -4.34
N ILE A 17 16.82 -6.72 -3.53
CA ILE A 17 15.44 -6.49 -3.11
C ILE A 17 14.80 -5.52 -4.09
N LYS A 18 13.52 -5.71 -4.42
CA LYS A 18 12.80 -4.91 -5.44
C LYS A 18 12.79 -3.40 -5.16
N GLY A 19 12.72 -2.97 -3.91
CA GLY A 19 12.65 -1.55 -3.57
C GLY A 19 12.28 -1.27 -2.13
N SER A 20 11.87 -0.04 -1.86
CA SER A 20 11.40 0.42 -0.54
C SER A 20 9.95 0.87 -0.63
N ILE A 21 9.11 0.40 0.29
CA ILE A 21 7.73 0.82 0.46
C ILE A 21 7.74 2.07 1.35
N VAL A 22 6.96 3.08 0.97
CA VAL A 22 7.02 4.38 1.62
C VAL A 22 5.67 5.08 1.69
N HIS A 23 5.31 5.54 2.88
CA HIS A 23 4.29 6.57 3.05
C HIS A 23 4.84 7.95 2.69
N LEU A 24 4.09 8.71 1.89
CA LEU A 24 4.50 10.04 1.44
C LEU A 24 4.43 11.12 2.53
N GLY A 25 3.94 10.75 3.72
CA GLY A 25 3.78 11.66 4.84
C GLY A 25 2.51 12.52 4.74
N SER A 26 2.55 13.75 5.23
CA SER A 26 1.42 14.66 5.19
C SER A 26 1.85 16.09 4.85
N PHE A 27 0.92 16.89 4.33
CA PHE A 27 1.15 18.33 4.13
C PHE A 27 1.06 19.13 5.45
N LYS A 28 0.81 18.45 6.57
CA LYS A 28 0.60 18.99 7.92
C LYS A 28 -0.64 19.87 8.02
N ASP A 29 -0.58 21.13 7.54
CA ASP A 29 -1.69 22.08 7.68
C ASP A 29 -2.65 22.01 6.49
N GLN A 30 -2.22 22.55 5.36
CA GLN A 30 -2.98 22.54 4.11
C GLN A 30 -2.13 22.14 2.94
N LYS A 31 -2.74 21.42 2.00
CA LYS A 31 -2.16 21.17 0.68
C LYS A 31 -2.01 22.51 -0.05
N SER A 32 -0.81 22.83 -0.47
CA SER A 32 -0.54 23.95 -1.35
C SER A 32 0.23 23.49 -2.58
N ASN A 33 0.11 24.25 -3.67
CA ASN A 33 0.85 23.92 -4.88
C ASN A 33 2.36 23.84 -4.64
N ILE A 34 2.92 24.74 -3.82
CA ILE A 34 4.34 24.75 -3.48
C ILE A 34 4.75 23.45 -2.76
N LYS A 35 3.97 23.02 -1.76
CA LYS A 35 4.24 21.77 -1.02
C LYS A 35 4.12 20.55 -1.93
N TYR A 36 3.13 20.54 -2.81
CA TYR A 36 2.93 19.48 -3.78
C TYR A 36 4.10 19.39 -4.78
N GLN A 37 4.50 20.52 -5.39
CA GLN A 37 5.64 20.55 -6.31
C GLN A 37 6.94 20.12 -5.62
N LYS A 38 7.11 20.45 -4.33
CA LYS A 38 8.24 19.99 -3.53
C LYS A 38 8.22 18.48 -3.30
N LEU A 39 7.06 17.88 -3.09
CA LEU A 39 6.90 16.43 -3.00
C LEU A 39 7.37 15.77 -4.31
N ILE A 40 6.82 16.20 -5.45
CA ILE A 40 7.16 15.66 -6.77
C ILE A 40 8.68 15.82 -7.06
N SER A 41 9.24 16.99 -6.81
CA SER A 41 10.68 17.22 -7.02
C SER A 41 11.55 16.35 -6.12
N ASN A 42 11.15 16.11 -4.87
CA ASN A 42 11.88 15.24 -3.95
C ASN A 42 11.87 13.78 -4.43
N ILE A 43 10.72 13.27 -4.90
CA ILE A 43 10.64 11.91 -5.45
C ILE A 43 11.54 11.77 -6.69
N LYS A 44 11.47 12.74 -7.61
CA LYS A 44 12.34 12.77 -8.81
C LYS A 44 13.83 12.80 -8.45
N GLU A 45 14.21 13.57 -7.44
CA GLU A 45 15.60 13.63 -6.96
C GLU A 45 16.06 12.31 -6.34
N ILE A 46 15.22 11.65 -5.54
CA ILE A 46 15.50 10.31 -4.98
C ILE A 46 15.75 9.32 -6.12
N LEU A 47 14.83 9.25 -7.07
CA LEU A 47 14.93 8.34 -8.21
C LEU A 47 16.18 8.62 -9.07
N LYS A 48 16.57 9.89 -9.25
CA LYS A 48 17.79 10.25 -9.97
C LYS A 48 19.07 9.79 -9.25
N LYS A 49 19.06 9.74 -7.92
CA LYS A 49 20.23 9.42 -7.08
C LYS A 49 20.32 7.96 -6.66
N THR A 50 19.41 7.12 -7.14
CA THR A 50 19.32 5.71 -6.74
C THR A 50 19.44 4.78 -7.94
N PRO A 51 19.86 3.50 -7.72
CA PRO A 51 20.03 2.51 -8.77
C PRO A 51 18.75 2.27 -9.59
N GLN A 52 18.92 1.96 -10.89
CA GLN A 52 17.79 1.78 -11.82
C GLN A 52 17.04 0.46 -11.62
N ASP A 53 17.61 -0.47 -10.91
CA ASP A 53 17.08 -1.80 -10.61
C ASP A 53 16.22 -1.85 -9.34
N THR A 54 15.94 -0.68 -8.71
CA THR A 54 15.10 -0.59 -7.51
C THR A 54 13.88 0.29 -7.73
N PHE A 55 12.79 -0.04 -7.04
CA PHE A 55 11.52 0.68 -7.10
C PHE A 55 11.30 1.58 -5.88
N PHE A 56 10.73 2.74 -6.13
CA PHE A 56 10.11 3.60 -5.13
C PHE A 56 8.64 3.22 -5.05
N ILE A 57 8.25 2.46 -4.02
CA ILE A 57 6.92 1.86 -3.91
C ILE A 57 6.07 2.73 -2.99
N ILE A 58 5.10 3.43 -3.56
CA ILE A 58 4.17 4.27 -2.79
C ILE A 58 3.11 3.38 -2.16
N GLU A 59 2.96 3.48 -0.86
CA GLU A 59 1.85 2.88 -0.14
C GLU A 59 0.70 3.87 -0.03
N ASN A 60 -0.54 3.38 -0.28
CA ASN A 60 -1.72 4.17 0.05
C ASN A 60 -1.76 4.45 1.55
N SER A 61 -2.39 5.53 1.94
CA SER A 61 -2.35 5.98 3.33
C SER A 61 -3.76 6.16 3.90
N GLY A 62 -3.92 5.84 5.18
CA GLY A 62 -5.04 6.28 6.00
C GLY A 62 -4.81 7.68 6.59
N ASN A 63 -5.72 8.11 7.45
CA ASN A 63 -5.55 9.20 8.40
C ASN A 63 -5.08 10.55 7.81
N ARG A 64 -5.72 11.03 6.74
CA ARG A 64 -5.47 12.36 6.13
C ARG A 64 -4.01 12.59 5.69
N LYS A 65 -3.29 11.53 5.38
CA LYS A 65 -1.94 11.59 4.81
C LYS A 65 -2.00 11.71 3.27
N ILE A 66 -0.87 11.99 2.65
CA ILE A 66 -0.73 12.03 1.19
C ILE A 66 -0.86 10.60 0.64
N GLY A 67 -1.65 10.42 -0.42
CA GLY A 67 -1.92 9.11 -0.99
C GLY A 67 -3.14 8.41 -0.38
N GLN A 68 -4.07 9.19 0.17
CA GLN A 68 -5.31 8.67 0.74
C GLN A 68 -6.31 8.22 -0.33
N THR A 69 -6.39 8.90 -1.45
CA THR A 69 -7.29 8.55 -2.56
C THR A 69 -6.53 8.01 -3.76
N LEU A 70 -7.16 7.13 -4.52
CA LEU A 70 -6.58 6.57 -5.74
C LEU A 70 -6.27 7.66 -6.77
N GLU A 71 -7.13 8.67 -6.86
CA GLU A 71 -6.97 9.82 -7.75
C GLU A 71 -5.73 10.67 -7.37
N GLU A 72 -5.48 10.86 -6.08
CA GLU A 72 -4.27 11.55 -5.62
C GLU A 72 -3.01 10.75 -5.95
N ILE A 73 -3.04 9.43 -5.74
CA ILE A 73 -1.94 8.53 -6.10
C ILE A 73 -1.68 8.59 -7.61
N ALA A 74 -2.74 8.49 -8.44
CA ALA A 74 -2.64 8.56 -9.89
C ALA A 74 -2.01 9.88 -10.36
N GLN A 75 -2.42 11.01 -9.76
CA GLN A 75 -1.85 12.30 -10.07
C GLN A 75 -0.37 12.37 -9.70
N ILE A 76 0.04 11.85 -8.54
CA ILE A 76 1.44 11.81 -8.11
C ILE A 76 2.28 10.95 -9.07
N VAL A 77 1.80 9.74 -9.41
CA VAL A 77 2.46 8.83 -10.34
C VAL A 77 2.66 9.49 -11.70
N LYS A 78 1.60 10.13 -12.22
CA LYS A 78 1.63 10.86 -13.50
C LYS A 78 2.63 12.02 -13.47
N ASP A 79 2.65 12.82 -12.39
CA ASP A 79 3.51 14.02 -12.30
C ASP A 79 4.97 13.65 -12.04
N VAL A 80 5.24 12.55 -11.33
CA VAL A 80 6.60 12.00 -11.20
C VAL A 80 7.09 11.47 -12.54
N ASN A 81 6.22 10.82 -13.30
CA ASN A 81 6.48 10.27 -14.65
C ASN A 81 7.77 9.44 -14.70
N ASN A 82 7.87 8.42 -13.86
CA ASN A 82 9.03 7.53 -13.82
C ASN A 82 8.56 6.08 -13.64
N PRO A 83 8.99 5.12 -14.50
CA PRO A 83 8.54 3.73 -14.44
C PRO A 83 8.95 2.99 -13.17
N ARG A 84 9.89 3.54 -12.40
CA ARG A 84 10.33 2.99 -11.11
C ARG A 84 9.41 3.36 -9.95
N VAL A 85 8.39 4.21 -10.17
CA VAL A 85 7.34 4.43 -9.19
C VAL A 85 6.35 3.29 -9.28
N ARG A 86 6.21 2.56 -8.18
CA ARG A 86 5.33 1.40 -8.03
C ARG A 86 4.41 1.61 -6.84
N LEU A 87 3.50 0.68 -6.61
CA LEU A 87 2.45 0.80 -5.60
C LEU A 87 2.41 -0.40 -4.67
N CYS A 88 2.10 -0.12 -3.42
CA CYS A 88 1.63 -1.04 -2.40
C CYS A 88 0.22 -0.62 -1.99
N PHE A 89 -0.71 -1.57 -1.89
CA PHE A 89 -2.00 -1.31 -1.27
C PHE A 89 -2.11 -2.05 0.05
N ASP A 90 -2.43 -1.29 1.11
CA ASP A 90 -2.75 -1.81 2.43
C ASP A 90 -4.26 -1.92 2.60
N THR A 91 -4.73 -3.09 3.04
CA THR A 91 -6.16 -3.39 3.20
C THR A 91 -6.80 -2.57 4.31
N CYS A 92 -6.11 -2.36 5.44
CA CYS A 92 -6.59 -1.51 6.53
C CYS A 92 -6.74 -0.05 6.06
N HIS A 93 -5.77 0.47 5.31
CA HIS A 93 -5.84 1.84 4.78
C HIS A 93 -6.95 2.00 3.73
N LEU A 94 -7.18 1.00 2.88
CA LEU A 94 -8.29 0.99 1.94
C LEU A 94 -9.62 1.00 2.68
N PHE A 95 -9.80 0.10 3.66
CA PHE A 95 -10.99 0.00 4.47
C PHE A 95 -11.30 1.30 5.22
N SER A 96 -10.27 1.92 5.83
CA SER A 96 -10.40 3.20 6.52
C SER A 96 -10.76 4.37 5.61
N ASN A 97 -10.51 4.24 4.30
CA ASN A 97 -10.85 5.24 3.28
C ASN A 97 -12.09 4.89 2.45
N GLY A 98 -12.90 3.94 2.91
CA GLY A 98 -14.19 3.61 2.30
C GLY A 98 -14.12 2.61 1.13
N TYR A 99 -13.03 1.86 1.00
CA TYR A 99 -12.93 0.71 0.09
C TYR A 99 -13.05 -0.58 0.88
N LYS A 100 -13.94 -1.47 0.46
CA LYS A 100 -14.08 -2.83 1.00
C LYS A 100 -14.44 -3.81 -0.10
N PHE A 101 -14.25 -5.08 0.13
CA PHE A 101 -14.42 -6.14 -0.86
C PHE A 101 -15.27 -7.28 -0.29
N ASP A 102 -16.52 -6.99 0.08
CA ASP A 102 -17.47 -8.00 0.60
C ASP A 102 -17.81 -9.08 -0.46
N THR A 103 -17.53 -8.78 -1.75
CA THR A 103 -17.75 -9.69 -2.88
C THR A 103 -16.61 -9.61 -3.89
N ALA A 104 -16.40 -10.70 -4.64
CA ALA A 104 -15.43 -10.71 -5.74
C ALA A 104 -15.73 -9.63 -6.81
N LYS A 105 -17.01 -9.30 -7.00
CA LYS A 105 -17.44 -8.24 -7.92
C LYS A 105 -16.97 -6.86 -7.46
N GLU A 106 -16.99 -6.57 -6.16
CA GLU A 106 -16.50 -5.30 -5.62
C GLU A 106 -14.98 -5.18 -5.80
N LEU A 107 -14.25 -6.28 -5.59
CA LEU A 107 -12.83 -6.32 -5.92
C LEU A 107 -12.58 -6.10 -7.41
N ASP A 108 -13.36 -6.72 -8.30
CA ASP A 108 -13.25 -6.47 -9.74
C ASP A 108 -13.49 -4.98 -10.08
N VAL A 109 -14.50 -4.34 -9.49
CA VAL A 109 -14.78 -2.90 -9.67
C VAL A 109 -13.61 -2.04 -9.19
N PHE A 110 -12.99 -2.40 -8.05
CA PHE A 110 -11.80 -1.72 -7.56
C PHE A 110 -10.61 -1.87 -8.51
N LEU A 111 -10.35 -3.09 -9.00
CA LEU A 111 -9.26 -3.36 -9.95
C LEU A 111 -9.48 -2.65 -11.29
N ASP A 112 -10.72 -2.59 -11.77
CA ASP A 112 -11.08 -1.83 -12.97
C ASP A 112 -10.90 -0.31 -12.77
N LYS A 113 -11.12 0.19 -11.54
CA LYS A 113 -10.81 1.59 -11.20
C LYS A 113 -9.30 1.84 -11.20
N LEU A 114 -8.49 0.92 -10.69
CA LEU A 114 -7.04 1.02 -10.77
C LEU A 114 -6.56 1.03 -12.23
N ASP A 115 -7.13 0.19 -13.08
CA ASP A 115 -6.79 0.12 -14.51
C ASP A 115 -7.12 1.45 -15.22
N LYS A 116 -8.31 2.00 -15.01
CA LYS A 116 -8.73 3.30 -15.56
C LYS A 116 -7.87 4.48 -15.10
N LEU A 117 -7.18 4.34 -13.98
CA LEU A 117 -6.27 5.34 -13.42
C LEU A 117 -4.80 5.08 -13.78
N ASP A 118 -4.51 4.09 -14.63
CA ASP A 118 -3.14 3.64 -14.99
C ASP A 118 -2.31 3.23 -13.76
N LEU A 119 -2.95 2.63 -12.74
CA LEU A 119 -2.32 2.20 -11.49
C LEU A 119 -2.13 0.69 -11.40
N LEU A 120 -2.95 -0.11 -12.08
CA LEU A 120 -2.98 -1.56 -11.91
C LEU A 120 -1.65 -2.22 -12.31
N ASP A 121 -1.04 -1.77 -13.40
CA ASP A 121 0.27 -2.25 -13.89
C ASP A 121 1.45 -1.83 -13.00
N LYS A 122 1.22 -0.94 -12.04
CA LYS A 122 2.22 -0.44 -11.10
C LYS A 122 2.15 -1.11 -9.73
N LEU A 123 1.14 -1.93 -9.50
CA LEU A 123 1.00 -2.68 -8.26
C LEU A 123 2.11 -3.72 -8.14
N GLU A 124 2.83 -3.73 -7.03
CA GLU A 124 3.94 -4.66 -6.75
C GLU A 124 3.67 -5.57 -5.55
N VAL A 125 2.89 -5.11 -4.58
CA VAL A 125 2.72 -5.79 -3.30
C VAL A 125 1.43 -5.35 -2.62
N TRP A 126 0.88 -6.23 -1.79
CA TRP A 126 -0.20 -5.92 -0.86
C TRP A 126 0.29 -6.02 0.58
N HIS A 127 -0.12 -5.07 1.42
CA HIS A 127 -0.13 -5.26 2.86
C HIS A 127 -1.50 -5.80 3.29
N LEU A 128 -1.50 -6.94 3.98
CA LEU A 128 -2.72 -7.56 4.51
C LEU A 128 -2.80 -7.30 6.01
N ASN A 129 -3.53 -6.29 6.39
CA ASN A 129 -3.76 -5.90 7.77
C ASN A 129 -5.24 -5.73 8.02
N ASP A 130 -5.73 -6.22 9.15
CA ASP A 130 -7.08 -5.93 9.62
C ASP A 130 -7.12 -4.53 10.22
N SER A 131 -8.30 -3.95 10.34
CA SER A 131 -8.51 -2.61 10.87
C SER A 131 -9.11 -2.66 12.27
N ARG A 132 -8.47 -1.99 13.21
CA ARG A 132 -9.02 -1.77 14.56
C ARG A 132 -10.24 -0.86 14.54
N ASP A 133 -10.32 0.03 13.57
CA ASP A 133 -11.34 1.05 13.45
C ASP A 133 -12.41 0.68 12.43
N GLU A 134 -13.57 1.33 12.57
CA GLU A 134 -14.72 1.11 11.69
C GLU A 134 -14.45 1.53 10.24
N PHE A 135 -15.23 0.97 9.33
CA PHE A 135 -15.21 1.32 7.91
C PHE A 135 -15.34 2.83 7.70
N ASN A 136 -14.53 3.36 6.78
CA ASN A 136 -14.51 4.79 6.43
C ASN A 136 -14.22 5.74 7.60
N SER A 137 -13.52 5.26 8.62
CA SER A 137 -13.16 6.03 9.82
C SER A 137 -12.05 7.06 9.56
N GLY A 138 -11.27 6.88 8.53
CA GLY A 138 -10.05 7.65 8.26
C GLY A 138 -8.90 7.35 9.22
N HIS A 139 -9.01 6.33 10.07
CA HIS A 139 -7.97 5.94 11.02
C HIS A 139 -7.10 4.82 10.45
N ASP A 140 -5.83 4.90 10.74
CA ASP A 140 -4.78 3.97 10.32
C ASP A 140 -4.24 3.28 11.58
N ARG A 141 -4.96 2.21 12.00
CA ARG A 141 -4.56 1.36 13.12
C ARG A 141 -4.82 -0.09 12.78
N HIS A 142 -3.73 -0.84 12.62
CA HIS A 142 -3.79 -2.26 12.32
C HIS A 142 -4.28 -3.10 13.51
N ASP A 143 -4.95 -4.20 13.19
CA ASP A 143 -5.26 -5.28 14.11
C ASP A 143 -4.80 -6.63 13.55
N ASN A 144 -4.86 -7.67 14.38
CA ASN A 144 -4.60 -9.03 13.92
C ASN A 144 -5.71 -9.51 12.98
N ILE A 145 -5.38 -10.35 12.04
CA ILE A 145 -6.33 -10.88 11.06
C ILE A 145 -7.49 -11.60 11.78
N GLY A 146 -8.70 -11.10 11.55
CA GLY A 146 -9.94 -11.62 12.15
C GLY A 146 -10.26 -11.09 13.56
N GLU A 147 -9.44 -10.22 14.13
CA GLU A 147 -9.70 -9.57 15.43
C GLU A 147 -10.17 -8.12 15.26
N GLY A 148 -10.05 -7.56 14.05
CA GLY A 148 -10.45 -6.21 13.73
C GLY A 148 -11.90 -6.09 13.24
N LYS A 149 -12.16 -5.05 12.46
CA LYS A 149 -13.49 -4.66 11.95
C LYS A 149 -13.71 -5.07 10.50
N MET A 150 -12.68 -5.55 9.81
CA MET A 150 -12.84 -6.06 8.45
C MET A 150 -13.48 -7.45 8.49
N ASN A 151 -14.29 -7.73 7.48
CA ASN A 151 -14.81 -9.08 7.32
C ASN A 151 -13.70 -10.03 6.85
N ILE A 152 -13.53 -11.16 7.52
CA ILE A 152 -12.52 -12.17 7.15
C ILE A 152 -12.65 -12.64 5.69
N ASP A 153 -13.86 -12.61 5.14
CA ASP A 153 -14.11 -12.93 3.73
C ASP A 153 -13.48 -11.95 2.75
N GLU A 154 -13.19 -10.70 3.15
CA GLU A 154 -12.46 -9.73 2.31
C GLU A 154 -11.05 -10.25 2.00
N PHE A 155 -10.35 -10.77 3.01
CA PHE A 155 -9.03 -11.39 2.81
C PHE A 155 -9.13 -12.64 1.94
N LYS A 156 -10.15 -13.47 2.18
CA LYS A 156 -10.41 -14.68 1.38
C LYS A 156 -10.64 -14.34 -0.09
N ILE A 157 -11.47 -13.33 -0.38
CA ILE A 157 -11.75 -12.86 -1.74
C ILE A 157 -10.45 -12.36 -2.40
N LEU A 158 -9.68 -11.52 -1.71
CA LEU A 158 -8.43 -10.97 -2.25
C LEU A 158 -7.40 -12.06 -2.54
N LEU A 159 -7.16 -12.98 -1.58
CA LEU A 159 -6.18 -14.06 -1.70
C LEU A 159 -6.51 -15.07 -2.83
N ASN A 160 -7.79 -15.30 -3.11
CA ASN A 160 -8.22 -16.27 -4.12
C ASN A 160 -8.55 -15.64 -5.48
N HIS A 161 -8.46 -14.32 -5.61
CA HIS A 161 -8.77 -13.66 -6.86
C HIS A 161 -7.69 -13.94 -7.92
N LYS A 162 -8.13 -14.33 -9.14
CA LYS A 162 -7.23 -14.75 -10.23
C LYS A 162 -6.15 -13.75 -10.60
N LYS A 163 -6.45 -12.45 -10.54
CA LYS A 163 -5.50 -11.37 -10.83
C LYS A 163 -4.48 -11.15 -9.70
N MET A 164 -4.72 -11.70 -8.50
CA MET A 164 -3.88 -11.49 -7.31
C MET A 164 -2.86 -12.60 -7.06
N LYS A 165 -2.98 -13.74 -7.71
CA LYS A 165 -2.16 -14.95 -7.47
C LYS A 165 -0.63 -14.73 -7.50
N ASN A 166 -0.16 -13.75 -8.24
CA ASN A 166 1.28 -13.53 -8.45
C ASN A 166 1.84 -12.36 -7.62
N TYR A 167 1.00 -11.71 -6.82
CA TYR A 167 1.47 -10.63 -5.96
C TYR A 167 1.96 -11.18 -4.62
N PRO A 168 3.04 -10.64 -4.07
CA PRO A 168 3.42 -10.90 -2.68
C PRO A 168 2.44 -10.21 -1.73
N PHE A 169 2.19 -10.87 -0.59
CA PHE A 169 1.39 -10.35 0.49
C PHE A 169 2.25 -10.28 1.75
N ILE A 170 2.25 -9.14 2.42
CA ILE A 170 3.04 -8.87 3.63
C ILE A 170 2.07 -8.45 4.73
N ILE A 171 2.33 -8.85 5.98
CA ILE A 171 1.56 -8.44 7.14
C ILE A 171 2.38 -7.48 8.02
N GLU A 172 1.71 -6.49 8.60
CA GLU A 172 2.25 -5.53 9.56
C GLU A 172 1.37 -5.50 10.82
N THR A 173 0.76 -6.64 11.13
CA THR A 173 -0.13 -6.82 12.28
C THR A 173 0.62 -6.63 13.61
N PRO A 174 -0.08 -6.23 14.70
CA PRO A 174 0.55 -6.10 16.01
C PRO A 174 1.07 -7.41 16.61
N GLY A 175 0.58 -8.56 16.09
CA GLY A 175 0.84 -9.87 16.65
C GLY A 175 -0.07 -10.22 17.83
N PHE A 176 -0.39 -11.49 17.99
CA PHE A 176 -1.29 -11.95 19.06
C PHE A 176 -0.68 -11.82 20.47
N ASP A 177 0.65 -11.73 20.54
CA ASP A 177 1.41 -11.47 21.77
C ASP A 177 1.88 -10.00 21.88
N GLY A 178 1.58 -9.15 20.89
CA GLY A 178 1.95 -7.74 20.84
C GLY A 178 3.40 -7.46 20.44
N ASN A 179 4.13 -8.47 19.91
CA ASN A 179 5.55 -8.33 19.53
C ASN A 179 5.75 -8.11 18.02
N GLY A 180 4.70 -7.77 17.30
CA GLY A 180 4.71 -7.58 15.83
C GLY A 180 4.19 -8.79 15.07
N PRO A 181 4.26 -8.78 13.73
CA PRO A 181 3.71 -9.83 12.89
C PRO A 181 4.18 -11.23 13.29
N ASP A 182 3.24 -12.18 13.38
CA ASP A 182 3.50 -13.51 13.89
C ASP A 182 2.99 -14.65 12.98
N GLN A 183 3.39 -15.88 13.30
CA GLN A 183 3.01 -17.07 12.57
C GLN A 183 1.49 -17.32 12.60
N LYS A 184 0.81 -16.97 13.69
CA LYS A 184 -0.63 -17.18 13.82
C LYS A 184 -1.43 -16.36 12.80
N ASN A 185 -1.06 -15.09 12.60
CA ASN A 185 -1.64 -14.27 11.53
C ASN A 185 -1.44 -14.89 10.14
N LEU A 186 -0.23 -15.38 9.85
CA LEU A 186 0.06 -16.07 8.59
C LEU A 186 -0.73 -17.37 8.42
N ASP A 187 -0.92 -18.15 9.47
CA ASP A 187 -1.67 -19.40 9.41
C ASP A 187 -3.17 -19.14 9.18
N ILE A 188 -3.74 -18.09 9.77
CA ILE A 188 -5.10 -17.65 9.47
C ILE A 188 -5.21 -17.32 7.97
N LEU A 189 -4.37 -16.45 7.43
CA LEU A 189 -4.40 -16.09 6.00
C LEU A 189 -4.23 -17.30 5.09
N LYS A 190 -3.28 -18.20 5.38
CA LYS A 190 -3.07 -19.43 4.61
C LYS A 190 -4.30 -20.33 4.61
N SER A 191 -5.05 -20.40 5.72
CA SER A 191 -6.27 -21.21 5.82
C SER A 191 -7.41 -20.70 4.93
N LEU A 192 -7.35 -19.43 4.50
CA LEU A 192 -8.34 -18.82 3.61
C LEU A 192 -8.09 -19.11 2.12
N ILE A 193 -6.90 -19.60 1.78
CA ILE A 193 -6.53 -19.92 0.38
C ILE A 193 -7.22 -21.21 -0.01
N THR A 194 -7.98 -21.16 -1.11
CA THR A 194 -8.63 -22.34 -1.71
C THR A 194 -7.75 -22.90 -2.82
N SER A 195 -7.68 -24.22 -2.90
CA SER A 195 -6.92 -24.98 -3.90
C SER A 195 -7.43 -24.73 -5.30
#